data_f9acf30e349af55a8053e451b69219b7
#
_entry.id   f9acf30e349af55a8053e451b69219b7
#
_cell.length_a   1.000
_cell.length_b   1.000
_cell.length_c   1.000
_cell.angle_alpha   90.00
_cell.angle_beta   90.00
_cell.angle_gamma   90.00
#
_symmetry.space_group_name_H-M   'P 1'
#
loop_
_entity.id
_entity.type
_entity.pdbx_description
1 polymer ?
#
loop_
_entity_poly.entity_id
_entity_poly.type
_entity_poly.pdbx_seq_one_letter_code
_entity_poly.pdbx_strand_id
1 'polypeptide(L)'
;TIVEMDSTWEVAMAKRLDKLKIRWDRDESIKIHYQNEKGKNKNYIPDFYLPEFKLFIEVKGYWTDAARYKMKDVQERYPNSFLILESLEEISKVNRRLLAKTKKYQT
;
A
#
# COMPACT_ATOMS: atom_id res chain seq x y z
N THR A 1 -10.06 1.47 -18.05
CA THR A 1 -8.61 1.40 -18.13
C THR A 1 -8.11 0.09 -17.56
N ILE A 2 -7.31 -0.60 -18.33
CA ILE A 2 -6.70 -1.83 -17.85
C ILE A 2 -5.48 -1.42 -17.01
N VAL A 3 -5.52 -1.81 -15.74
CA VAL A 3 -4.38 -1.63 -14.85
C VAL A 3 -3.62 -2.93 -14.83
N GLU A 4 -2.35 -2.89 -15.21
CA GLU A 4 -1.51 -4.07 -15.17
C GLU A 4 -1.10 -4.35 -13.73
N MET A 5 -1.36 -5.58 -13.28
CA MET A 5 -1.04 -6.01 -11.93
C MET A 5 0.16 -6.94 -11.96
N ASP A 6 1.13 -6.69 -11.09
CA ASP A 6 2.38 -7.45 -11.04
C ASP A 6 2.23 -8.79 -10.35
N SER A 7 1.14 -9.01 -9.61
CA SER A 7 0.95 -10.25 -8.88
C SER A 7 -0.53 -10.59 -8.72
N THR A 8 -0.79 -11.88 -8.49
CA THR A 8 -2.16 -12.34 -8.21
C THR A 8 -2.69 -11.75 -6.90
N TRP A 9 -1.81 -11.39 -5.98
CA TRP A 9 -2.21 -10.77 -4.71
C TRP A 9 -2.72 -9.35 -4.93
N GLU A 10 -2.10 -8.59 -5.83
CA GLU A 10 -2.59 -7.26 -6.18
C GLU A 10 -3.98 -7.35 -6.83
N VAL A 11 -4.18 -8.34 -7.70
CA VAL A 11 -5.48 -8.58 -8.29
C VAL A 11 -6.51 -8.93 -7.22
N ALA A 12 -6.14 -9.79 -6.26
CA ALA A 12 -7.03 -10.14 -5.15
C ALA A 12 -7.41 -8.91 -4.33
N MET A 13 -6.46 -8.01 -4.09
CA MET A 13 -6.73 -6.78 -3.36
C MET A 13 -7.70 -5.87 -4.11
N ALA A 14 -7.48 -5.70 -5.41
CA ALA A 14 -8.36 -4.89 -6.24
C ALA A 14 -9.79 -5.44 -6.22
N LYS A 15 -9.93 -6.75 -6.36
CA LYS A 15 -11.25 -7.41 -6.30
C LYS A 15 -11.91 -7.22 -4.95
N ARG A 16 -11.14 -7.30 -3.87
CA ARG A 16 -11.68 -7.09 -2.52
C ARG A 16 -12.21 -5.67 -2.35
N LEU A 17 -11.45 -4.68 -2.81
CA LEU A 17 -11.87 -3.28 -2.73
C LEU A 17 -13.11 -3.02 -3.58
N ASP A 18 -13.15 -3.58 -4.78
CA ASP A 18 -14.32 -3.46 -5.67
C ASP A 18 -15.56 -4.08 -5.03
N LYS A 19 -15.43 -5.25 -4.43
CA LYS A 19 -16.53 -5.91 -3.74
C LYS A 19 -17.07 -5.07 -2.60
N LEU A 20 -16.21 -4.37 -1.88
CA LEU A 20 -16.58 -3.49 -0.77
C LEU A 20 -17.04 -2.13 -1.26
N LYS A 21 -16.99 -1.88 -2.57
CA LYS A 21 -17.31 -0.57 -3.19
C LYS A 21 -16.45 0.55 -2.63
N ILE A 22 -15.19 0.25 -2.39
CA ILE A 22 -14.20 1.22 -1.95
C ILE A 22 -13.41 1.67 -3.17
N ARG A 23 -13.43 2.99 -3.43
CA ARG A 23 -12.65 3.56 -4.52
C ARG A 23 -11.16 3.40 -4.25
N TRP A 24 -10.44 2.99 -5.28
CA TRP A 24 -9.00 2.92 -5.23
C TRP A 24 -8.41 3.47 -6.51
N ASP A 25 -7.23 4.07 -6.38
CA ASP A 25 -6.47 4.59 -7.51
C ASP A 25 -5.10 3.93 -7.54
N ARG A 26 -4.59 3.73 -8.75
CA ARG A 26 -3.19 3.40 -8.98
C ARG A 26 -2.69 4.39 -10.02
N ASP A 27 -2.16 5.50 -9.55
CA ASP A 27 -1.78 6.61 -10.38
C ASP A 27 -0.26 6.73 -10.40
N GLU A 28 0.35 6.54 -11.56
CA GLU A 28 1.80 6.61 -11.71
C GLU A 28 2.36 8.01 -11.48
N SER A 29 1.50 9.03 -11.45
CA SER A 29 1.93 10.38 -11.08
C SER A 29 2.15 10.51 -9.58
N ILE A 30 1.59 9.60 -8.77
CA ILE A 30 1.80 9.59 -7.32
C ILE A 30 3.15 8.94 -7.05
N LYS A 31 4.13 9.75 -6.68
CA LYS A 31 5.48 9.27 -6.41
C LYS A 31 5.83 9.54 -4.95
N ILE A 32 6.12 8.47 -4.22
CA ILE A 32 6.46 8.55 -2.82
C ILE A 32 7.98 8.61 -2.69
N HIS A 33 8.46 9.72 -2.14
CA HIS A 33 9.90 9.92 -1.94
C HIS A 33 10.40 9.13 -0.74
N TYR A 34 11.55 8.50 -0.88
CA TYR A 34 12.26 7.87 0.22
C TYR A 34 13.77 7.89 -0.06
N GLN A 35 14.54 7.52 0.94
CA GLN A 35 15.98 7.31 0.76
C GLN A 35 16.30 5.84 0.97
N ASN A 36 17.14 5.28 0.08
CA ASN A 36 17.55 3.89 0.23
C ASN A 36 18.67 3.76 1.29
N GLU A 37 19.14 2.54 1.51
CA GLU A 37 20.15 2.26 2.53
C GLU A 37 21.48 2.95 2.27
N LYS A 38 21.71 3.42 1.03
CA LYS A 38 22.90 4.17 0.65
C LYS A 38 22.70 5.68 0.70
N GLY A 39 21.55 6.12 1.20
CA GLY A 39 21.21 7.53 1.30
C GLY A 39 20.80 8.18 -0.01
N LYS A 40 20.58 7.40 -1.07
CA LYS A 40 20.14 7.94 -2.35
C LYS A 40 18.66 8.23 -2.34
N ASN A 41 18.29 9.37 -2.91
CA ASN A 41 16.88 9.73 -3.08
C ASN A 41 16.23 8.86 -4.13
N LYS A 42 15.11 8.26 -3.79
CA LYS A 42 14.34 7.37 -4.65
C LYS A 42 12.87 7.74 -4.57
N ASN A 43 12.12 7.32 -5.59
CA ASN A 43 10.67 7.42 -5.59
C ASN A 43 10.10 6.06 -5.91
N TYR A 44 8.90 5.77 -5.36
CA TYR A 44 8.18 4.59 -5.78
C TYR A 44 6.69 4.89 -5.90
N ILE A 45 5.99 4.04 -6.64
CA ILE A 45 4.55 4.17 -6.86
C ILE A 45 3.86 3.13 -5.98
N PRO A 46 3.02 3.54 -5.01
CA PRO A 46 2.29 2.60 -4.17
C PRO A 46 1.35 1.73 -5.00
N ASP A 47 1.04 0.54 -4.50
CA ASP A 47 0.12 -0.37 -5.19
C ASP A 47 -1.28 0.21 -5.30
N PHE A 48 -1.79 0.81 -4.21
CA PHE A 48 -3.13 1.40 -4.19
C PHE A 48 -3.16 2.65 -3.34
N TYR A 49 -4.00 3.58 -3.74
CA TYR A 49 -4.38 4.71 -2.91
C TYR A 49 -5.89 4.71 -2.70
N LEU A 50 -6.32 4.84 -1.45
CA LEU A 50 -7.73 4.89 -1.09
C LEU A 50 -8.11 6.31 -0.69
N PRO A 51 -8.72 7.09 -1.59
CA PRO A 51 -9.06 8.49 -1.28
C PRO A 51 -9.97 8.64 -0.07
N GLU A 52 -10.92 7.73 0.10
CA GLU A 52 -11.86 7.78 1.23
C GLU A 52 -11.14 7.75 2.58
N PHE A 53 -10.05 7.00 2.68
CA PHE A 53 -9.31 6.81 3.93
C PHE A 53 -8.00 7.56 3.96
N LYS A 54 -7.62 8.20 2.85
CA LYS A 54 -6.31 8.84 2.68
C LYS A 54 -5.18 7.88 3.06
N LEU A 55 -5.27 6.67 2.53
CA LEU A 55 -4.41 5.56 2.91
C LEU A 55 -3.83 4.91 1.66
N PHE A 56 -2.51 4.67 1.68
CA PHE A 56 -1.85 3.87 0.67
C PHE A 56 -1.82 2.42 1.12
N ILE A 57 -1.99 1.50 0.17
CA ILE A 57 -1.88 0.07 0.45
C ILE A 57 -0.72 -0.50 -0.35
N GLU A 58 0.14 -1.23 0.34
CA GLU A 58 1.22 -2.00 -0.26
C GLU A 58 0.97 -3.48 0.00
N VAL A 59 0.98 -4.27 -1.07
CA VAL A 59 0.83 -5.72 -0.97
C VAL A 59 2.22 -6.34 -1.14
N LYS A 60 2.67 -7.09 -0.13
CA LYS A 60 4.05 -7.57 -0.11
C LYS A 60 4.11 -9.02 0.33
N GLY A 61 4.32 -9.92 -0.63
CA GLY A 61 4.44 -11.35 -0.36
C GLY A 61 5.87 -11.83 -0.13
N TYR A 62 6.83 -11.08 -0.64
CA TYR A 62 8.25 -11.44 -0.52
C TYR A 62 9.06 -10.21 -0.13
N TRP A 63 9.87 -10.37 0.92
CA TRP A 63 10.69 -9.27 1.44
C TRP A 63 12.16 -9.48 1.10
N THR A 64 12.74 -8.49 0.44
CA THR A 64 14.19 -8.37 0.34
C THR A 64 14.66 -7.37 1.39
N ASP A 65 15.96 -7.32 1.65
CA ASP A 65 16.51 -6.33 2.57
C ASP A 65 16.25 -4.91 2.06
N ALA A 66 16.38 -4.70 0.74
CA ALA A 66 16.10 -3.40 0.14
C ALA A 66 14.64 -3.00 0.32
N ALA A 67 13.71 -3.95 0.16
CA ALA A 67 12.30 -3.68 0.34
C ALA A 67 11.97 -3.36 1.81
N ARG A 68 12.59 -4.07 2.74
CA ARG A 68 12.39 -3.79 4.17
C ARG A 68 12.86 -2.39 4.52
N TYR A 69 14.03 -2.02 4.03
CA TYR A 69 14.57 -0.69 4.27
C TYR A 69 13.68 0.40 3.67
N LYS A 70 13.25 0.18 2.42
CA LYS A 70 12.37 1.12 1.73
C LYS A 70 11.09 1.36 2.53
N MET A 71 10.40 0.30 2.93
CA MET A 71 9.12 0.45 3.61
C MET A 71 9.27 1.03 5.01
N LYS A 72 10.38 0.72 5.69
CA LYS A 72 10.67 1.34 6.97
C LYS A 72 10.85 2.86 6.80
N ASP A 73 11.66 3.28 5.83
CA ASP A 73 11.91 4.70 5.59
C ASP A 73 10.63 5.42 5.19
N VAL A 74 9.83 4.80 4.31
CA VAL A 74 8.56 5.38 3.85
C VAL A 74 7.59 5.55 5.01
N GLN A 75 7.46 4.55 5.88
CA GLN A 75 6.55 4.64 7.02
C GLN A 75 6.99 5.68 8.03
N GLU A 76 8.28 5.87 8.19
CA GLU A 76 8.82 6.92 9.07
C GLU A 76 8.58 8.33 8.50
N ARG A 77 8.69 8.49 7.18
CA ARG A 77 8.46 9.77 6.52
C ARG A 77 6.98 10.13 6.41
N TYR A 78 6.13 9.14 6.26
CA TYR A 78 4.70 9.34 6.03
C TYR A 78 3.90 8.52 7.03
N PRO A 79 4.00 8.84 8.34
CA PRO A 79 3.28 8.08 9.35
C PRO A 79 1.76 8.16 9.13
N ASN A 80 1.07 7.09 9.48
CA ASN A 80 -0.40 7.00 9.39
C ASN A 80 -0.93 6.98 7.96
N SER A 81 -0.06 6.73 6.98
CA SER A 81 -0.45 6.82 5.58
C SER A 81 -0.39 5.48 4.85
N PHE A 82 0.13 4.43 5.48
CA PHE A 82 0.37 3.15 4.80
C PHE A 82 -0.19 1.97 5.57
N LEU A 83 -0.79 1.04 4.83
CA LEU A 83 -1.15 -0.29 5.31
C LEU A 83 -0.42 -1.30 4.45
N ILE A 84 0.36 -2.17 5.08
CA ILE A 84 1.09 -3.23 4.38
C ILE A 84 0.37 -4.54 4.64
N LEU A 85 0.01 -5.23 3.55
CA LEU A 85 -0.66 -6.53 3.61
C LEU A 85 0.29 -7.60 3.10
N GLU A 86 0.51 -8.62 3.90
CA GLU A 86 1.58 -9.60 3.67
C GLU A 86 1.08 -11.00 3.35
N SER A 87 -0.23 -11.20 3.24
CA SER A 87 -0.80 -12.50 2.89
C SER A 87 -2.17 -12.35 2.25
N LEU A 88 -2.60 -13.41 1.54
CA LEU A 88 -3.95 -13.48 1.00
C LEU A 88 -5.00 -13.46 2.12
N GLU A 89 -4.67 -14.08 3.27
CA GLU A 89 -5.56 -14.06 4.42
C GLU A 89 -5.80 -12.63 4.90
N GLU A 90 -4.74 -11.83 5.03
CA GLU A 90 -4.87 -10.42 5.42
C GLU A 90 -5.71 -9.64 4.41
N ILE A 91 -5.49 -9.88 3.12
CA ILE A 91 -6.28 -9.23 2.07
C ILE A 91 -7.76 -9.57 2.22
N SER A 92 -8.08 -10.84 2.49
CA SER A 92 -9.47 -11.29 2.62
C SER A 92 -10.19 -10.68 3.81
N LYS A 93 -9.45 -10.19 4.80
CA LYS A 93 -10.00 -9.60 6.01
C LYS A 93 -10.16 -8.08 5.91
N VAL A 94 -9.71 -7.47 4.83
CA VAL A 94 -9.86 -6.01 4.65
C VAL A 94 -11.35 -5.66 4.59
N ASN A 95 -11.74 -4.65 5.36
CA ASN A 95 -13.06 -4.06 5.32
C ASN A 95 -12.96 -2.61 5.77
N ARG A 96 -14.07 -1.86 5.68
CA ARG A 96 -14.06 -0.44 6.01
C ARG A 96 -13.66 -0.16 7.44
N ARG A 97 -14.08 -1.02 8.35
CA ARG A 97 -13.75 -0.88 9.77
C ARG A 97 -12.26 -1.03 10.01
N LEU A 98 -11.64 -2.03 9.38
CA LEU A 98 -10.19 -2.24 9.49
C LEU A 98 -9.42 -1.05 8.94
N LEU A 99 -9.83 -0.54 7.78
CA LEU A 99 -9.15 0.58 7.14
C LEU A 99 -9.24 1.86 7.98
N ALA A 100 -10.41 2.14 8.52
CA ALA A 100 -10.60 3.29 9.40
C ALA A 100 -9.78 3.14 10.69
N LYS A 101 -9.75 1.94 11.26
CA LYS A 101 -8.99 1.64 12.46
C LYS A 101 -7.49 1.78 12.24
N THR A 102 -6.99 1.30 11.11
CA THR A 102 -5.58 1.40 10.74
C THR A 102 -5.14 2.85 10.73
N LYS A 103 -5.89 3.71 10.06
CA LYS A 103 -5.58 5.13 10.01
C LYS A 103 -5.58 5.75 11.41
N LYS A 104 -6.54 5.40 12.24
CA LYS A 104 -6.69 5.94 13.58
C LYS A 104 -5.54 5.55 14.51
N TYR A 105 -5.09 4.30 14.42
CA TYR A 105 -4.09 3.78 15.37
C TYR A 105 -2.65 3.99 14.95
N GLN A 106 -2.42 4.58 13.80
CA GLN A 106 -1.07 4.93 13.37
C GLN A 106 -0.65 6.34 13.81
N THR A 107 -1.48 7.01 14.56
CA THR A 107 -1.15 8.36 15.06
C THR A 107 -0.21 8.34 16.24
#